data_686e7f543c8856b7fc83dd84ff8d16e8
#
_entry.id   686e7f543c8856b7fc83dd84ff8d16e8
#
_cell.length_a   1.000
_cell.length_b   1.000
_cell.length_c   1.000
_cell.angle_alpha   90.00
_cell.angle_beta   90.00
_cell.angle_gamma   90.00
#
_symmetry.space_group_name_H-M   'P 1'
#
loop_
_entity.id
_entity.type
_entity.pdbx_description
1 polymer ?
#
loop_
_entity_poly.entity_id
_entity_poly.type
_entity_poly.pdbx_seq_one_letter_code
_entity_poly.pdbx_strand_id
1 'polypeptide(L)'
;MKRPFWVIIGFTAMISVSLAFTKHKDPGYKNLQVLPKDITKEQMDSVMHHFCEALAVRCSFCHVKNEATNQWDFASDDKPHKNKAREMMKLTNKINDDYFDVTGGQRTISTQLMVTCYTCHHGSTDPAVRAPKKEEMPSPLRPISDSTRRSQ
;
A
#
# COMPACT_ATOMS: atom_id res chain seq x y z
N MET A 1 -30.55 39.95 -30.72
CA MET A 1 -30.50 38.68 -29.96
C MET A 1 -29.30 37.81 -30.33
N LYS A 2 -28.04 38.33 -30.22
CA LYS A 2 -26.79 37.58 -30.57
C LYS A 2 -25.79 37.48 -29.40
N ARG A 3 -26.10 38.00 -28.21
CA ARG A 3 -25.19 38.02 -27.06
C ARG A 3 -25.11 36.73 -26.23
N PRO A 4 -26.15 35.87 -26.10
CA PRO A 4 -26.01 34.64 -25.28
C PRO A 4 -25.19 33.55 -25.97
N PHE A 5 -25.07 33.56 -27.31
CA PHE A 5 -24.35 32.50 -28.04
C PHE A 5 -22.82 32.50 -27.77
N TRP A 6 -22.24 33.69 -27.65
CA TRP A 6 -20.80 33.83 -27.36
C TRP A 6 -20.45 33.47 -25.94
N VAL A 7 -21.35 33.67 -24.98
CA VAL A 7 -21.15 33.29 -23.57
C VAL A 7 -21.15 31.77 -23.43
N ILE A 8 -22.03 31.06 -24.14
CA ILE A 8 -22.11 29.60 -24.12
C ILE A 8 -20.83 28.98 -24.73
N ILE A 9 -20.34 29.53 -25.86
CA ILE A 9 -19.08 29.06 -26.48
C ILE A 9 -17.90 29.31 -25.56
N GLY A 10 -17.84 30.43 -24.85
CA GLY A 10 -16.78 30.73 -23.88
C GLY A 10 -16.79 29.77 -22.69
N PHE A 11 -17.97 29.40 -22.18
CA PHE A 11 -18.09 28.47 -21.07
C PHE A 11 -17.74 27.02 -21.44
N THR A 12 -18.12 26.57 -22.65
CA THR A 12 -17.75 25.22 -23.13
C THR A 12 -16.26 25.11 -23.43
N ALA A 13 -15.62 26.18 -23.95
CA ALA A 13 -14.18 26.21 -24.14
C ALA A 13 -13.39 26.16 -22.80
N MET A 14 -13.89 26.82 -21.76
CA MET A 14 -13.26 26.83 -20.43
C MET A 14 -13.37 25.47 -19.73
N ILE A 15 -14.47 24.74 -19.90
CA ILE A 15 -14.66 23.40 -19.33
C ILE A 15 -13.76 22.37 -20.04
N SER A 16 -13.58 22.48 -21.36
CA SER A 16 -12.72 21.56 -22.10
C SER A 16 -11.24 21.70 -21.77
N VAL A 17 -10.77 22.89 -21.41
CA VAL A 17 -9.38 23.11 -20.96
C VAL A 17 -9.12 22.52 -19.58
N SER A 18 -10.13 22.51 -18.70
CA SER A 18 -9.98 21.98 -17.33
C SER A 18 -9.86 20.45 -17.26
N LEU A 19 -10.32 19.72 -18.27
CA LEU A 19 -10.24 18.25 -18.34
C LEU A 19 -8.91 17.71 -18.89
N ALA A 20 -8.04 18.59 -19.41
CA ALA A 20 -6.79 18.19 -20.07
C ALA A 20 -5.60 18.04 -19.10
N PHE A 21 -5.73 18.39 -17.81
CA PHE A 21 -4.59 18.51 -16.90
C PHE A 21 -4.37 17.32 -15.93
N THR A 22 -5.07 16.21 -16.09
CA THR A 22 -4.81 15.02 -15.27
C THR A 22 -4.03 13.95 -16.03
N LYS A 23 -2.97 14.32 -16.75
CA LYS A 23 -1.94 13.33 -17.11
C LYS A 23 -1.16 13.02 -15.84
N HIS A 24 -1.58 11.97 -15.16
CA HIS A 24 -0.76 11.36 -14.13
C HIS A 24 0.58 10.98 -14.77
N LYS A 25 1.65 11.68 -14.36
CA LYS A 25 2.98 11.44 -14.88
C LYS A 25 3.41 10.07 -14.36
N ASP A 26 3.61 9.12 -15.28
CA ASP A 26 4.19 7.82 -14.96
C ASP A 26 5.49 8.06 -14.16
N PRO A 27 5.59 7.61 -12.90
CA PRO A 27 6.78 7.80 -12.07
C PRO A 27 8.00 7.04 -12.62
N GLY A 28 7.87 6.30 -13.72
CA GLY A 28 8.97 5.63 -14.40
C GLY A 28 9.55 4.44 -13.62
N TYR A 29 8.76 3.82 -12.75
CA TYR A 29 9.20 2.62 -12.04
C TYR A 29 9.47 1.47 -13.01
N LYS A 30 10.63 0.84 -12.83
CA LYS A 30 11.05 -0.31 -13.62
C LYS A 30 10.75 -1.61 -12.86
N ASN A 31 10.45 -2.68 -13.64
CA ASN A 31 10.29 -4.03 -13.11
C ASN A 31 9.11 -4.21 -12.14
N LEU A 32 8.00 -3.46 -12.33
CA LEU A 32 6.74 -3.72 -11.63
C LEU A 32 6.07 -4.96 -12.22
N GLN A 33 5.83 -5.98 -11.38
CA GLN A 33 5.22 -7.25 -11.80
C GLN A 33 3.86 -7.52 -11.14
N VAL A 34 3.64 -7.00 -9.93
CA VAL A 34 2.41 -7.21 -9.15
C VAL A 34 1.73 -5.87 -8.84
N LEU A 35 2.51 -4.86 -8.52
CA LEU A 35 1.98 -3.52 -8.28
C LEU A 35 1.49 -2.87 -9.57
N PRO A 36 0.46 -2.01 -9.51
CA PRO A 36 -0.05 -1.27 -10.67
C PRO A 36 1.07 -0.46 -11.34
N LYS A 37 1.06 -0.39 -12.69
CA LYS A 37 2.08 0.35 -13.43
C LYS A 37 1.96 1.86 -13.26
N ASP A 38 0.77 2.33 -12.97
CA ASP A 38 0.40 3.73 -12.74
C ASP A 38 0.43 4.12 -11.25
N ILE A 39 1.03 3.28 -10.39
CA ILE A 39 1.17 3.56 -8.95
C ILE A 39 1.90 4.88 -8.71
N THR A 40 1.32 5.75 -7.88
CA THR A 40 1.96 7.03 -7.55
C THR A 40 3.16 6.85 -6.63
N LYS A 41 3.97 7.90 -6.49
CA LYS A 41 5.11 7.88 -5.56
C LYS A 41 4.64 7.65 -4.12
N GLU A 42 3.61 8.35 -3.70
CA GLU A 42 3.05 8.27 -2.34
C GLU A 42 2.49 6.87 -2.05
N GLN A 43 1.82 6.27 -3.02
CA GLN A 43 1.33 4.90 -2.92
C GLN A 43 2.48 3.89 -2.84
N MET A 44 3.52 4.05 -3.67
CA MET A 44 4.71 3.20 -3.63
C MET A 44 5.41 3.30 -2.28
N ASP A 45 5.63 4.52 -1.78
CA ASP A 45 6.27 4.74 -0.48
C ASP A 45 5.45 4.07 0.64
N SER A 46 4.11 4.20 0.61
CA SER A 46 3.22 3.55 1.57
C SER A 46 3.32 2.02 1.53
N VAL A 47 3.33 1.43 0.33
CA VAL A 47 3.47 -0.03 0.14
C VAL A 47 4.82 -0.52 0.69
N MET A 48 5.91 0.17 0.38
CA MET A 48 7.25 -0.22 0.85
C MET A 48 7.41 -0.08 2.36
N HIS A 49 6.82 0.97 2.97
CA HIS A 49 6.78 1.10 4.43
C HIS A 49 6.00 -0.04 5.08
N HIS A 50 4.82 -0.36 4.55
CA HIS A 50 4.04 -1.48 5.07
C HIS A 50 4.82 -2.81 5.03
N PHE A 51 5.58 -3.08 3.96
CA PHE A 51 6.41 -4.28 3.91
C PHE A 51 7.49 -4.27 4.98
N CYS A 52 8.15 -3.13 5.20
CA CYS A 52 9.16 -3.00 6.24
C CYS A 52 8.58 -3.22 7.64
N GLU A 53 7.41 -2.68 7.92
CA GLU A 53 6.70 -2.83 9.21
C GLU A 53 6.17 -4.25 9.40
N ALA A 54 5.50 -4.79 8.37
CA ALA A 54 4.89 -6.12 8.45
C ALA A 54 5.90 -7.25 8.65
N LEU A 55 7.14 -7.07 8.17
CA LEU A 55 8.21 -8.06 8.24
C LEU A 55 9.33 -7.68 9.23
N ALA A 56 9.28 -6.49 9.83
CA ALA A 56 10.34 -5.88 10.65
C ALA A 56 11.72 -5.88 9.94
N VAL A 57 11.75 -5.54 8.65
CA VAL A 57 12.95 -5.50 7.83
C VAL A 57 13.27 -4.11 7.30
N ARG A 58 14.46 -3.92 6.76
CA ARG A 58 14.89 -2.69 6.07
C ARG A 58 14.87 -2.86 4.55
N CYS A 59 14.93 -1.77 3.80
CA CYS A 59 14.97 -1.77 2.33
C CYS A 59 16.04 -2.72 1.76
N SER A 60 17.18 -2.83 2.42
CA SER A 60 18.30 -3.69 2.02
C SER A 60 18.00 -5.20 2.10
N PHE A 61 16.91 -5.60 2.75
CA PHE A 61 16.48 -7.00 2.77
C PHE A 61 16.05 -7.50 1.38
N CYS A 62 15.33 -6.63 0.63
CA CYS A 62 14.78 -6.95 -0.70
C CYS A 62 15.48 -6.23 -1.85
N HIS A 63 16.18 -5.13 -1.59
CA HIS A 63 16.81 -4.32 -2.63
C HIS A 63 18.32 -4.27 -2.46
N VAL A 64 19.04 -4.07 -3.57
CA VAL A 64 20.49 -3.96 -3.61
C VAL A 64 20.93 -2.51 -3.82
N LYS A 65 22.17 -2.22 -3.45
CA LYS A 65 22.85 -1.01 -3.83
C LYS A 65 23.91 -1.36 -4.89
N ASN A 66 24.06 -0.47 -5.85
CA ASN A 66 25.18 -0.53 -6.77
C ASN A 66 26.47 -0.16 -6.01
N GLU A 67 27.42 -1.07 -5.95
CA GLU A 67 28.66 -0.90 -5.16
C GLU A 67 29.52 0.26 -5.67
N ALA A 68 29.55 0.49 -7.00
CA ALA A 68 30.36 1.54 -7.61
C ALA A 68 29.80 2.95 -7.37
N THR A 69 28.46 3.10 -7.34
CA THR A 69 27.79 4.42 -7.23
C THR A 69 27.17 4.64 -5.87
N ASN A 70 27.10 3.63 -5.02
CA ASN A 70 26.37 3.60 -3.74
C ASN A 70 24.88 4.00 -3.85
N GLN A 71 24.31 3.93 -5.05
CA GLN A 71 22.91 4.21 -5.30
C GLN A 71 22.07 2.94 -5.21
N TRP A 72 20.81 3.09 -4.79
CA TRP A 72 19.88 1.98 -4.75
C TRP A 72 19.47 1.54 -6.15
N ASP A 73 19.57 0.24 -6.43
CA ASP A 73 18.92 -0.40 -7.56
C ASP A 73 17.63 -1.10 -7.10
N PHE A 74 16.56 -0.32 -7.05
CA PHE A 74 15.25 -0.85 -6.69
C PHE A 74 14.65 -1.77 -7.74
N ALA A 75 15.16 -1.78 -8.97
CA ALA A 75 14.65 -2.61 -10.07
C ALA A 75 15.27 -4.00 -10.10
N SER A 76 16.49 -4.18 -9.59
CA SER A 76 17.20 -5.47 -9.58
C SER A 76 16.40 -6.56 -8.86
N ASP A 77 16.49 -7.78 -9.36
CA ASP A 77 15.94 -9.00 -8.77
C ASP A 77 17.02 -9.90 -8.15
N ASP A 78 18.22 -9.38 -7.89
CA ASP A 78 19.34 -10.14 -7.33
C ASP A 78 19.04 -10.73 -5.96
N LYS A 79 18.14 -10.09 -5.19
CA LYS A 79 17.72 -10.59 -3.89
C LYS A 79 16.49 -11.51 -4.00
N PRO A 80 16.58 -12.76 -3.58
CA PRO A 80 15.48 -13.73 -3.68
C PRO A 80 14.25 -13.32 -2.88
N HIS A 81 14.43 -12.57 -1.78
CA HIS A 81 13.34 -12.07 -0.94
C HIS A 81 12.36 -11.17 -1.69
N LYS A 82 12.83 -10.43 -2.71
CA LYS A 82 11.97 -9.60 -3.55
C LYS A 82 10.99 -10.44 -4.37
N ASN A 83 11.45 -11.55 -4.95
CA ASN A 83 10.57 -12.46 -5.67
C ASN A 83 9.62 -13.20 -4.73
N LYS A 84 10.10 -13.60 -3.54
CA LYS A 84 9.24 -14.19 -2.52
C LYS A 84 8.13 -13.22 -2.10
N ALA A 85 8.44 -11.94 -1.90
CA ALA A 85 7.44 -10.92 -1.59
C ALA A 85 6.37 -10.81 -2.69
N ARG A 86 6.75 -10.87 -3.98
CA ARG A 86 5.80 -10.87 -5.09
C ARG A 86 4.83 -12.06 -5.04
N GLU A 87 5.33 -13.26 -4.70
CA GLU A 87 4.47 -14.43 -4.53
C GLU A 87 3.51 -14.27 -3.35
N MET A 88 3.98 -13.72 -2.23
CA MET A 88 3.11 -13.42 -1.08
C MET A 88 2.07 -12.35 -1.41
N MET A 89 2.40 -11.33 -2.20
CA MET A 89 1.43 -10.35 -2.69
C MET A 89 0.34 -11.00 -3.55
N LYS A 90 0.70 -11.91 -4.45
CA LYS A 90 -0.28 -12.67 -5.25
C LYS A 90 -1.20 -13.50 -4.36
N LEU A 91 -0.64 -14.15 -3.34
CA LEU A 91 -1.42 -14.93 -2.37
C LEU A 91 -2.40 -14.05 -1.60
N THR A 92 -1.95 -12.94 -1.02
CA THR A 92 -2.84 -12.02 -0.28
C THR A 92 -3.91 -11.41 -1.17
N ASN A 93 -3.58 -11.04 -2.42
CA ASN A 93 -4.56 -10.58 -3.38
C ASN A 93 -5.62 -11.66 -3.65
N LYS A 94 -5.18 -12.90 -3.89
CA LYS A 94 -6.11 -14.01 -4.13
C LYS A 94 -7.04 -14.26 -2.95
N ILE A 95 -6.54 -14.19 -1.72
CA ILE A 95 -7.37 -14.34 -0.51
C ILE A 95 -8.40 -13.21 -0.43
N ASN A 96 -7.98 -11.97 -0.65
CA ASN A 96 -8.89 -10.83 -0.61
C ASN A 96 -9.98 -10.93 -1.69
N ASP A 97 -9.63 -11.43 -2.88
CA ASP A 97 -10.57 -11.59 -3.98
C ASP A 97 -11.56 -12.73 -3.75
N ASP A 98 -11.04 -13.90 -3.43
CA ASP A 98 -11.83 -15.14 -3.42
C ASP A 98 -12.70 -15.25 -2.17
N TYR A 99 -12.33 -14.62 -1.05
CA TYR A 99 -12.97 -14.83 0.25
C TYR A 99 -13.54 -13.58 0.90
N PHE A 100 -13.15 -12.39 0.45
CA PHE A 100 -13.59 -11.12 1.04
C PHE A 100 -14.22 -10.14 0.05
N ASP A 101 -14.46 -10.59 -1.20
CA ASP A 101 -15.07 -9.79 -2.27
C ASP A 101 -14.42 -8.40 -2.46
N VAL A 102 -13.14 -8.28 -2.14
CA VAL A 102 -12.38 -7.05 -2.34
C VAL A 102 -12.06 -6.92 -3.83
N THR A 103 -13.10 -6.69 -4.62
CA THR A 103 -13.01 -6.58 -6.08
C THR A 103 -12.90 -5.13 -6.51
N GLY A 104 -12.04 -4.86 -7.47
CA GLY A 104 -11.99 -3.60 -8.22
C GLY A 104 -11.00 -2.57 -7.70
N GLY A 105 -10.46 -1.80 -8.64
CA GLY A 105 -9.58 -0.67 -8.38
C GLY A 105 -8.13 -1.01 -8.08
N GLN A 106 -7.33 0.03 -7.92
CA GLN A 106 -5.94 -0.10 -7.52
C GLN A 106 -5.86 -0.65 -6.09
N ARG A 107 -5.44 -1.91 -5.98
CA ARG A 107 -5.20 -2.57 -4.69
C ARG A 107 -3.90 -2.08 -4.10
N THR A 108 -3.97 -0.95 -3.46
CA THR A 108 -2.90 -0.46 -2.60
C THR A 108 -3.31 -0.69 -1.14
N ILE A 109 -2.36 -0.64 -0.23
CA ILE A 109 -2.61 -0.77 1.22
C ILE A 109 -3.57 0.30 1.75
N SER A 110 -3.73 1.41 1.03
CA SER A 110 -4.75 2.43 1.28
C SER A 110 -6.16 2.02 0.88
N THR A 111 -6.33 0.97 0.08
CA THR A 111 -7.63 0.34 -0.13
C THR A 111 -7.89 -0.64 1.01
N GLN A 112 -9.13 -0.77 1.43
CA GLN A 112 -9.55 -1.61 2.57
C GLN A 112 -9.30 -3.10 2.29
N LEU A 113 -8.04 -3.53 2.37
CA LEU A 113 -7.69 -4.94 2.31
C LEU A 113 -8.04 -5.59 3.64
N MET A 114 -8.76 -6.72 3.61
CA MET A 114 -9.07 -7.51 4.79
C MET A 114 -7.86 -8.31 5.26
N VAL A 115 -7.04 -8.78 4.32
CA VAL A 115 -5.80 -9.50 4.60
C VAL A 115 -4.63 -8.76 3.99
N THR A 116 -3.63 -8.47 4.82
CA THR A 116 -2.37 -7.83 4.43
C THR A 116 -1.17 -8.70 4.81
N CYS A 117 0.04 -8.27 4.49
CA CYS A 117 1.25 -8.95 4.93
C CYS A 117 1.31 -9.07 6.45
N TYR A 118 0.92 -8.00 7.16
CA TYR A 118 0.91 -7.96 8.62
C TYR A 118 -0.04 -8.99 9.25
N THR A 119 -1.14 -9.34 8.59
CA THR A 119 -2.12 -10.31 9.08
C THR A 119 -1.49 -11.68 9.42
N CYS A 120 -0.44 -12.07 8.68
CA CYS A 120 0.26 -13.33 8.92
C CYS A 120 1.63 -13.13 9.56
N HIS A 121 2.34 -12.04 9.21
CA HIS A 121 3.74 -11.85 9.60
C HIS A 121 3.93 -11.15 10.95
N HIS A 122 3.04 -10.24 11.35
CA HIS A 122 3.06 -9.57 12.68
C HIS A 122 4.43 -9.00 13.08
N GLY A 123 5.20 -8.47 12.13
CA GLY A 123 6.54 -7.95 12.38
C GLY A 123 7.65 -9.00 12.37
N SER A 124 7.46 -10.11 11.63
CA SER A 124 8.47 -11.16 11.46
C SER A 124 8.52 -11.62 10.01
N THR A 125 9.72 -12.00 9.52
CA THR A 125 9.85 -12.63 8.19
C THR A 125 9.20 -14.00 8.12
N ASP A 126 9.09 -14.69 9.24
CA ASP A 126 8.47 -16.01 9.35
C ASP A 126 7.17 -15.91 10.15
N PRO A 127 6.02 -16.21 9.54
CA PRO A 127 4.75 -16.23 10.26
C PRO A 127 4.76 -17.22 11.42
N ALA A 128 4.22 -16.80 12.56
CA ALA A 128 4.09 -17.67 13.71
C ALA A 128 3.06 -18.79 13.44
N VAL A 129 3.47 -20.04 13.57
CA VAL A 129 2.61 -21.22 13.36
C VAL A 129 1.92 -21.71 14.65
N ARG A 130 2.23 -21.09 15.78
CA ARG A 130 1.65 -21.40 17.10
C ARG A 130 1.28 -20.12 17.83
N ALA A 131 0.22 -20.17 18.58
CA ALA A 131 -0.11 -19.07 19.48
C ALA A 131 1.02 -18.85 20.53
N PRO A 132 1.30 -17.58 20.90
CA PRO A 132 2.23 -17.31 22.00
C PRO A 132 1.73 -17.98 23.29
N LYS A 133 2.66 -18.41 24.14
CA LYS A 133 2.30 -18.95 25.46
C LYS A 133 1.64 -17.85 26.29
N LYS A 134 0.75 -18.24 27.20
CA LYS A 134 0.00 -17.30 28.03
C LYS A 134 0.90 -16.30 28.78
N GLU A 135 2.07 -16.73 29.19
CA GLU A 135 3.09 -15.93 29.88
C GLU A 135 3.77 -14.87 28.96
N GLU A 136 3.75 -15.11 27.65
CA GLU A 136 4.32 -14.18 26.65
C GLU A 136 3.29 -13.17 26.14
N MET A 137 2.01 -13.37 26.48
CA MET A 137 0.96 -12.44 26.09
C MET A 137 1.00 -11.19 26.98
N PRO A 138 0.92 -9.98 26.41
CA PRO A 138 0.74 -8.78 27.22
C PRO A 138 -0.51 -8.94 28.07
N SER A 139 -0.42 -8.53 29.34
CA SER A 139 -1.59 -8.52 30.23
C SER A 139 -2.76 -7.83 29.54
N PRO A 140 -3.99 -8.39 29.60
CA PRO A 140 -5.15 -7.72 29.04
C PRO A 140 -5.23 -6.32 29.65
N LEU A 141 -5.44 -5.32 28.79
CA LEU A 141 -5.62 -3.94 29.21
C LEU A 141 -6.67 -3.93 30.32
N ARG A 142 -6.33 -3.37 31.48
CA ARG A 142 -7.31 -3.19 32.55
C ARG A 142 -8.50 -2.44 31.96
N PRO A 143 -9.75 -2.90 32.15
CA PRO A 143 -10.90 -2.13 31.72
C PRO A 143 -10.76 -0.71 32.29
N ILE A 144 -10.91 0.30 31.43
CA ILE A 144 -10.93 1.70 31.85
C ILE A 144 -12.05 1.78 32.88
N SER A 145 -11.69 1.95 34.15
CA SER A 145 -12.68 2.16 35.20
C SER A 145 -13.45 3.44 34.84
N ASP A 146 -14.73 3.29 34.57
CA ASP A 146 -15.64 4.40 34.31
C ASP A 146 -15.69 5.31 35.54
N SER A 147 -14.79 6.31 35.56
CA SER A 147 -14.71 7.30 36.64
C SER A 147 -15.80 8.36 36.55
N THR A 148 -16.77 8.22 35.63
CA THR A 148 -17.85 9.18 35.40
C THR A 148 -19.16 8.88 36.17
N ARG A 149 -19.16 7.86 37.05
CA ARG A 149 -20.36 7.50 37.81
C ARG A 149 -20.29 7.94 39.26
N ARG A 150 -19.97 9.21 39.55
CA ARG A 150 -20.17 9.85 40.85
C ARG A 150 -20.41 11.33 40.71
N SER A 151 -21.61 11.71 40.33
CA SER A 151 -22.21 13.00 40.73
C SER A 151 -23.68 12.98 40.31
N GLN A 152 -24.55 12.37 41.09
CA GLN A 152 -25.93 12.76 41.31
C GLN A 152 -26.23 12.53 42.77
#